data_bc3610f4e5fe3772f2cd27c4b43ca4cf
#
_entry.id   bc3610f4e5fe3772f2cd27c4b43ca4cf
#
_cell.length_a   1.000
_cell.length_b   1.000
_cell.length_c   1.000
_cell.angle_alpha   90.00
_cell.angle_beta   90.00
_cell.angle_gamma   90.00
#
_symmetry.space_group_name_H-M   'P 1'
#
loop_
_entity.id
_entity.type
_entity.pdbx_description
1 polymer ?
#
loop_
_entity_poly.entity_id
_entity_poly.type
_entity_poly.pdbx_seq_one_letter_code
_entity_poly.pdbx_strand_id
1 'polypeptide(L)'
;MEQDYIKLIFGLKLKQIRTDKELSLFGLSKLSGLSKSYLNEIEKGKKYPKPDKIALLSDNLEVPYDEMVSLKLDKNLAPIGEILQSKLLKEIPLELFGIQESTMIDIISNAPSKVTAFISTIIEIAKNYNFSRESFYLASVRSFQEANNNYFDDLEQ
;
A
#
# COMPACT_ATOMS: atom_id res chain seq x y z
N MET A 1 2.12 -6.27 13.24
CA MET A 1 2.95 -5.81 12.11
C MET A 1 3.09 -6.84 10.99
N GLU A 2 3.58 -8.05 11.23
CA GLU A 2 3.76 -9.05 10.16
C GLU A 2 2.44 -9.50 9.52
N GLN A 3 1.40 -9.69 10.32
CA GLN A 3 0.06 -10.04 9.82
C GLN A 3 -0.62 -8.91 9.05
N ASP A 4 -0.36 -7.65 9.39
CA ASP A 4 -0.95 -6.50 8.70
C ASP A 4 -0.28 -6.28 7.35
N TYR A 5 1.02 -6.54 7.25
CA TYR A 5 1.76 -6.58 6.01
C TYR A 5 1.18 -7.62 5.01
N ILE A 6 0.94 -8.86 5.47
CA ILE A 6 0.39 -9.93 4.63
C ILE A 6 -1.01 -9.56 4.10
N LYS A 7 -1.86 -8.97 4.95
CA LYS A 7 -3.19 -8.48 4.55
C LYS A 7 -3.09 -7.40 3.48
N LEU A 8 -2.16 -6.46 3.66
CA LEU A 8 -1.98 -5.35 2.72
C LEU A 8 -1.48 -5.85 1.36
N ILE A 9 -0.47 -6.72 1.34
CA ILE A 9 0.07 -7.30 0.10
C ILE A 9 -1.01 -8.08 -0.66
N PHE A 10 -1.77 -8.93 0.04
CA PHE A 10 -2.87 -9.68 -0.57
C PHE A 10 -3.93 -8.75 -1.14
N GLY A 11 -4.31 -7.72 -0.39
CA GLY A 11 -5.32 -6.74 -0.81
C GLY A 11 -4.91 -5.95 -2.04
N LEU A 12 -3.67 -5.46 -2.08
CA LEU A 12 -3.10 -4.76 -3.24
C LEU A 12 -3.08 -5.66 -4.48
N LYS A 13 -2.66 -6.91 -4.31
CA LYS A 13 -2.60 -7.89 -5.37
C LYS A 13 -4.00 -8.22 -5.92
N LEU A 14 -4.96 -8.46 -5.04
CA LEU A 14 -6.36 -8.69 -5.43
C LEU A 14 -6.92 -7.51 -6.22
N LYS A 15 -6.70 -6.29 -5.74
CA LYS A 15 -7.13 -5.07 -6.42
C LYS A 15 -6.51 -4.95 -7.80
N GLN A 16 -5.21 -5.25 -7.94
CA GLN A 16 -4.53 -5.20 -9.23
C GLN A 16 -5.11 -6.25 -10.19
N ILE A 17 -5.18 -7.52 -9.80
CA ILE A 17 -5.74 -8.60 -10.62
C ILE A 17 -7.16 -8.24 -11.09
N ARG A 18 -7.98 -7.70 -10.19
CA ARG A 18 -9.33 -7.26 -10.51
C ARG A 18 -9.35 -6.13 -11.54
N THR A 19 -8.50 -5.12 -11.38
CA THR A 19 -8.40 -3.97 -12.31
C THR A 19 -7.83 -4.37 -13.66
N ASP A 20 -6.85 -5.26 -13.70
CA ASP A 20 -6.28 -5.79 -14.94
C ASP A 20 -7.29 -6.60 -15.75
N LYS A 21 -8.26 -7.22 -15.07
CA LYS A 21 -9.41 -7.89 -15.68
C LYS A 21 -10.61 -6.95 -15.94
N GLU A 22 -10.44 -5.64 -15.79
CA GLU A 22 -11.46 -4.62 -15.98
C GLU A 22 -12.72 -4.83 -15.12
N LEU A 23 -12.60 -5.53 -13.99
CA LEU A 23 -13.70 -5.79 -13.08
C LEU A 23 -13.88 -4.66 -12.05
N SER A 24 -15.11 -4.19 -11.89
CA SER A 24 -15.48 -3.39 -10.72
C SER A 24 -15.56 -4.26 -9.46
N LEU A 25 -15.55 -3.64 -8.27
CA LEU A 25 -15.82 -4.40 -7.02
C LEU A 25 -17.18 -5.11 -7.05
N PHE A 26 -18.17 -4.49 -7.69
CA PHE A 26 -19.47 -5.12 -7.89
C PHE A 26 -19.39 -6.29 -8.87
N GLY A 27 -18.63 -6.15 -9.95
CA GLY A 27 -18.37 -7.22 -10.90
C GLY A 27 -17.73 -8.43 -10.24
N LEU A 28 -16.67 -8.22 -9.47
CA LEU A 28 -16.00 -9.29 -8.72
C LEU A 28 -16.94 -9.90 -7.66
N SER A 29 -17.76 -9.09 -7.00
CA SER A 29 -18.78 -9.58 -6.05
C SER A 29 -19.78 -10.52 -6.72
N LYS A 30 -20.27 -10.15 -7.89
CA LYS A 30 -21.19 -11.02 -8.66
C LYS A 30 -20.49 -12.32 -9.13
N LEU A 31 -19.26 -12.21 -9.61
CA LEU A 31 -18.50 -13.34 -10.12
C LEU A 31 -18.17 -14.35 -9.02
N SER A 32 -17.70 -13.89 -7.88
CA SER A 32 -17.23 -14.74 -6.76
C SER A 32 -18.32 -15.10 -5.75
N GLY A 33 -19.48 -14.43 -5.76
CA GLY A 33 -20.51 -14.58 -4.74
C GLY A 33 -20.14 -13.98 -3.37
N LEU A 34 -18.99 -13.31 -3.26
CA LEU A 34 -18.57 -12.61 -2.03
C LEU A 34 -19.18 -11.21 -1.97
N SER A 35 -19.52 -10.73 -0.78
CA SER A 35 -20.10 -9.39 -0.66
C SER A 35 -19.11 -8.29 -1.06
N LYS A 36 -19.60 -7.23 -1.68
CA LYS A 36 -18.80 -6.05 -2.06
C LYS A 36 -18.05 -5.46 -0.85
N SER A 37 -18.71 -5.39 0.31
CA SER A 37 -18.09 -4.89 1.55
C SER A 37 -16.91 -5.76 1.98
N TYR A 38 -17.06 -7.07 1.94
CA TYR A 38 -15.99 -8.02 2.28
C TYR A 38 -14.79 -7.89 1.34
N LEU A 39 -15.03 -7.80 0.03
CA LEU A 39 -13.98 -7.59 -0.96
C LEU A 39 -13.26 -6.26 -0.75
N ASN A 40 -14.00 -5.19 -0.45
CA ASN A 40 -13.42 -3.88 -0.16
C ASN A 40 -12.54 -3.89 1.10
N GLU A 41 -12.94 -4.63 2.15
CA GLU A 41 -12.11 -4.80 3.35
C GLU A 41 -10.82 -5.56 3.07
N ILE A 42 -10.86 -6.55 2.17
CA ILE A 42 -9.67 -7.28 1.73
C ILE A 42 -8.75 -6.35 0.93
N GLU A 43 -9.27 -5.65 -0.08
CA GLU A 43 -8.47 -4.76 -0.92
C GLU A 43 -7.84 -3.59 -0.14
N LYS A 44 -8.45 -3.19 0.97
CA LYS A 44 -7.89 -2.19 1.90
C LYS A 44 -6.93 -2.76 2.94
N GLY A 45 -6.59 -4.03 2.87
CA GLY A 45 -5.70 -4.68 3.83
C GLY A 45 -6.27 -4.81 5.25
N LYS A 46 -7.59 -4.57 5.42
CA LYS A 46 -8.25 -4.68 6.74
C LYS A 46 -8.54 -6.12 7.12
N LYS A 47 -8.66 -7.00 6.13
CA LYS A 47 -9.02 -8.40 6.32
C LYS A 47 -8.19 -9.32 5.42
N TYR A 48 -7.74 -10.44 5.99
CA TYR A 48 -7.19 -11.54 5.22
C TYR A 48 -8.27 -12.60 5.00
N PRO A 49 -8.52 -13.04 3.75
CA PRO A 49 -9.54 -14.04 3.49
C PRO A 49 -9.12 -15.42 3.99
N LYS A 50 -10.11 -16.24 4.36
CA LYS A 50 -9.86 -17.64 4.70
C LYS A 50 -9.44 -18.44 3.45
N PRO A 51 -8.75 -19.58 3.60
CA PRO A 51 -8.27 -20.39 2.47
C PRO A 51 -9.37 -20.78 1.46
N ASP A 52 -10.57 -21.08 1.93
CA ASP A 52 -11.73 -21.40 1.08
C ASP A 52 -12.15 -20.21 0.21
N LYS A 53 -12.03 -18.98 0.73
CA LYS A 53 -12.34 -17.75 -0.01
C LYS A 53 -11.22 -17.38 -0.99
N ILE A 54 -9.96 -17.70 -0.62
CA ILE A 54 -8.83 -17.51 -1.55
C ILE A 54 -8.97 -18.47 -2.73
N ALA A 55 -9.29 -19.75 -2.49
CA ALA A 55 -9.53 -20.71 -3.55
C ALA A 55 -10.67 -20.26 -4.49
N LEU A 56 -11.78 -19.79 -3.90
CA LEU A 56 -12.90 -19.23 -4.67
C LEU A 56 -12.50 -18.05 -5.54
N LEU A 57 -11.68 -17.11 -5.02
CA LEU A 57 -11.18 -15.98 -5.79
C LEU A 57 -10.19 -16.43 -6.88
N SER A 58 -9.31 -17.39 -6.56
CA SER A 58 -8.37 -18.00 -7.50
C SER A 58 -9.10 -18.58 -8.71
N ASP A 59 -10.12 -19.41 -8.47
CA ASP A 59 -10.91 -20.04 -9.52
C ASP A 59 -11.65 -19.01 -10.39
N ASN A 60 -12.31 -18.04 -9.76
CA ASN A 60 -13.10 -17.04 -10.49
C ASN A 60 -12.24 -16.00 -11.22
N LEU A 61 -11.04 -15.73 -10.75
CA LEU A 61 -10.09 -14.82 -11.38
C LEU A 61 -9.11 -15.53 -12.31
N GLU A 62 -9.19 -16.87 -12.40
CA GLU A 62 -8.27 -17.69 -13.20
C GLU A 62 -6.78 -17.40 -12.89
N VAL A 63 -6.48 -17.25 -11.60
CA VAL A 63 -5.13 -17.01 -11.09
C VAL A 63 -4.77 -18.15 -10.14
N PRO A 64 -3.62 -18.79 -10.28
CA PRO A 64 -3.22 -19.90 -9.41
C PRO A 64 -3.23 -19.49 -7.93
N TYR A 65 -3.72 -20.41 -7.07
CA TYR A 65 -3.79 -20.17 -5.63
C TYR A 65 -2.44 -19.72 -5.03
N ASP A 66 -1.36 -20.40 -5.40
CA ASP A 66 -0.01 -20.12 -4.92
C ASP A 66 0.48 -18.72 -5.36
N GLU A 67 0.03 -18.26 -6.51
CA GLU A 67 0.31 -16.92 -6.98
C GLU A 67 -0.47 -15.88 -6.17
N MET A 68 -1.72 -16.14 -5.84
CA MET A 68 -2.52 -15.24 -5.01
C MET A 68 -1.97 -15.06 -3.60
N VAL A 69 -1.51 -16.15 -2.96
CA VAL A 69 -0.96 -16.10 -1.58
C VAL A 69 0.51 -15.69 -1.52
N SER A 70 1.20 -15.72 -2.63
CA SER A 70 2.62 -15.33 -2.72
C SER A 70 2.81 -13.87 -2.30
N LEU A 71 3.86 -13.59 -1.55
CA LEU A 71 4.24 -12.22 -1.16
C LEU A 71 5.02 -11.49 -2.29
N LYS A 72 5.20 -12.12 -3.44
CA LYS A 72 5.79 -11.48 -4.61
C LYS A 72 4.77 -10.54 -5.23
N LEU A 73 5.15 -9.29 -5.37
CA LEU A 73 4.42 -8.28 -6.10
C LEU A 73 4.99 -8.17 -7.53
N ASP A 74 4.15 -7.79 -8.46
CA ASP A 74 4.63 -7.49 -9.81
C ASP A 74 5.53 -6.24 -9.85
N LYS A 75 6.09 -5.95 -11.02
CA LYS A 75 7.04 -4.84 -11.18
C LYS A 75 6.49 -3.48 -10.74
N ASN A 76 5.18 -3.28 -10.81
CA ASN A 76 4.55 -2.00 -10.47
C ASN A 76 4.36 -1.84 -8.96
N LEU A 77 4.14 -2.94 -8.25
CA LEU A 77 3.92 -2.98 -6.81
C LEU A 77 5.16 -3.42 -6.02
N ALA A 78 6.18 -3.98 -6.68
CA ALA A 78 7.42 -4.43 -6.01
C ALA A 78 8.07 -3.36 -5.12
N PRO A 79 8.14 -2.07 -5.52
CA PRO A 79 8.68 -1.02 -4.66
C PRO A 79 7.90 -0.85 -3.35
N ILE A 80 6.59 -1.06 -3.36
CA ILE A 80 5.77 -1.01 -2.14
C ILE A 80 6.17 -2.14 -1.18
N GLY A 81 6.40 -3.34 -1.72
CA GLY A 81 6.86 -4.49 -0.93
C GLY A 81 8.21 -4.22 -0.26
N GLU A 82 9.16 -3.63 -0.98
CA GLU A 82 10.47 -3.25 -0.44
C GLU A 82 10.35 -2.21 0.67
N ILE A 83 9.50 -1.21 0.48
CA ILE A 83 9.24 -0.16 1.46
C ILE A 83 8.64 -0.74 2.74
N LEU A 84 7.61 -1.57 2.62
CA LEU A 84 6.92 -2.18 3.75
C LEU A 84 7.84 -3.14 4.55
N GLN A 85 8.82 -3.76 3.89
CA GLN A 85 9.82 -4.61 4.52
C GLN A 85 10.99 -3.81 5.10
N SER A 86 11.16 -2.56 4.72
CA SER A 86 12.30 -1.76 5.17
C SER A 86 12.21 -1.44 6.66
N LYS A 87 13.34 -1.60 7.36
CA LYS A 87 13.44 -1.17 8.76
C LYS A 87 13.19 0.33 8.92
N LEU A 88 13.45 1.11 7.87
CA LEU A 88 13.27 2.55 7.85
C LEU A 88 11.82 2.95 8.11
N LEU A 89 10.84 2.25 7.53
CA LEU A 89 9.42 2.56 7.76
C LEU A 89 9.03 2.37 9.23
N LYS A 90 9.64 1.39 9.91
CA LYS A 90 9.43 1.13 11.34
C LYS A 90 10.11 2.16 12.24
N GLU A 91 11.08 2.89 11.71
CA GLU A 91 11.85 3.91 12.43
C GLU A 91 11.31 5.34 12.20
N ILE A 92 10.45 5.53 11.18
CA ILE A 92 9.77 6.82 10.95
C ILE A 92 8.66 6.97 11.98
N PRO A 93 8.73 7.98 12.86
CA PRO A 93 7.68 8.25 13.83
C PRO A 93 6.48 8.92 13.14
N LEU A 94 5.66 8.11 12.45
CA LEU A 94 4.50 8.58 11.68
C LEU A 94 3.51 9.38 12.52
N GLU A 95 3.43 9.08 13.82
CA GLU A 95 2.56 9.78 14.77
C GLU A 95 2.94 11.27 14.91
N LEU A 96 4.23 11.62 14.75
CA LEU A 96 4.68 13.01 14.78
C LEU A 96 4.21 13.83 13.58
N PHE A 97 3.81 13.15 12.50
CA PHE A 97 3.19 13.77 11.32
C PHE A 97 1.66 13.72 11.37
N GLY A 98 1.08 13.30 12.50
CA GLY A 98 -0.36 13.07 12.61
C GLY A 98 -0.88 11.90 11.78
N ILE A 99 0.01 11.05 11.29
CA ILE A 99 -0.31 9.90 10.44
C ILE A 99 -0.40 8.66 11.31
N GLN A 100 -1.60 8.15 11.49
CA GLN A 100 -1.82 6.85 12.12
C GLN A 100 -1.47 5.72 11.13
N GLU A 101 -1.04 4.58 11.63
CA GLU A 101 -0.72 3.39 10.83
C GLU A 101 -1.89 2.99 9.90
N SER A 102 -3.12 3.08 10.38
CA SER A 102 -4.33 2.85 9.58
C SER A 102 -4.46 3.82 8.40
N THR A 103 -4.07 5.08 8.59
CA THR A 103 -4.09 6.12 7.55
C THR A 103 -3.04 5.82 6.48
N MET A 104 -1.84 5.36 6.87
CA MET A 104 -0.81 4.94 5.91
C MET A 104 -1.29 3.77 5.05
N ILE A 105 -1.95 2.77 5.63
CA ILE A 105 -2.52 1.65 4.90
C ILE A 105 -3.58 2.14 3.89
N ASP A 106 -4.45 3.05 4.30
CA ASP A 106 -5.46 3.63 3.42
C ASP A 106 -4.83 4.45 2.28
N ILE A 107 -3.79 5.23 2.55
CA ILE A 107 -3.07 6.01 1.53
C ILE A 107 -2.36 5.08 0.54
N ILE A 108 -1.63 4.07 1.01
CA ILE A 108 -0.95 3.09 0.17
C ILE A 108 -1.97 2.35 -0.72
N SER A 109 -3.12 1.96 -0.16
CA SER A 109 -4.16 1.25 -0.90
C SER A 109 -4.84 2.09 -1.97
N ASN A 110 -4.96 3.41 -1.77
CA ASN A 110 -5.68 4.30 -2.68
C ASN A 110 -4.77 5.02 -3.69
N ALA A 111 -3.50 5.26 -3.35
CA ALA A 111 -2.56 5.95 -4.21
C ALA A 111 -1.15 5.30 -4.15
N PRO A 112 -1.02 4.00 -4.47
CA PRO A 112 0.21 3.25 -4.27
C PRO A 112 1.41 3.87 -5.00
N SER A 113 1.24 4.31 -6.25
CA SER A 113 2.33 4.86 -7.05
C SER A 113 2.90 6.17 -6.49
N LYS A 114 2.04 7.07 -5.97
CA LYS A 114 2.49 8.35 -5.39
C LYS A 114 3.24 8.12 -4.07
N VAL A 115 2.71 7.25 -3.22
CA VAL A 115 3.35 6.88 -1.95
C VAL A 115 4.67 6.17 -2.21
N THR A 116 4.71 5.27 -3.18
CA THR A 116 5.95 4.58 -3.57
C THR A 116 7.01 5.56 -4.02
N ALA A 117 6.68 6.50 -4.90
CA ALA A 117 7.62 7.52 -5.37
C ALA A 117 8.17 8.35 -4.20
N PHE A 118 7.29 8.83 -3.31
CA PHE A 118 7.68 9.61 -2.14
C PHE A 118 8.61 8.83 -1.21
N ILE A 119 8.22 7.62 -0.80
CA ILE A 119 9.02 6.82 0.13
C ILE A 119 10.31 6.32 -0.51
N SER A 120 10.32 5.96 -1.80
CA SER A 120 11.55 5.60 -2.53
C SER A 120 12.54 6.74 -2.54
N THR A 121 12.08 7.97 -2.77
CA THR A 121 12.91 9.18 -2.70
C THR A 121 13.51 9.37 -1.30
N ILE A 122 12.71 9.20 -0.25
CA ILE A 122 13.19 9.30 1.13
C ILE A 122 14.26 8.23 1.44
N ILE A 123 14.03 6.98 1.01
CA ILE A 123 14.99 5.88 1.20
C ILE A 123 16.28 6.16 0.44
N GLU A 124 16.20 6.66 -0.78
CA GLU A 124 17.36 7.02 -1.59
C GLU A 124 18.18 8.13 -0.95
N ILE A 125 17.52 9.17 -0.47
CA ILE A 125 18.16 10.25 0.29
C ILE A 125 18.85 9.70 1.54
N ALA A 126 18.16 8.87 2.32
CA ALA A 126 18.72 8.28 3.53
C ALA A 126 19.95 7.40 3.26
N LYS A 127 19.93 6.62 2.17
CA LYS A 127 21.07 5.77 1.75
C LYS A 127 22.27 6.60 1.28
N ASN A 128 22.03 7.64 0.51
CA ASN A 128 23.09 8.44 -0.12
C ASN A 128 23.77 9.41 0.84
N TYR A 129 23.07 9.87 1.86
CA TYR A 129 23.58 10.90 2.77
C TYR A 129 23.94 10.38 4.16
N ASN A 130 23.76 9.09 4.41
CA ASN A 130 24.09 8.46 5.70
C ASN A 130 23.57 9.23 6.92
N PHE A 131 22.32 9.70 6.80
CA PHE A 131 21.67 10.51 7.81
C PHE A 131 21.54 9.77 9.15
N SER A 132 21.88 10.44 10.23
CA SER A 132 21.41 10.03 11.55
C SER A 132 19.87 10.12 11.60
N ARG A 133 19.25 9.39 12.52
CA ARG A 133 17.79 9.42 12.75
C ARG A 133 17.24 10.84 12.90
N GLU A 134 17.98 11.73 13.59
CA GLU A 134 17.62 13.14 13.77
C GLU A 134 17.69 13.94 12.48
N SER A 135 18.75 13.76 11.69
CA SER A 135 18.91 14.48 10.42
C SER A 135 17.85 14.05 9.40
N PHE A 136 17.49 12.76 9.39
CA PHE A 136 16.40 12.24 8.56
C PHE A 136 15.06 12.85 8.96
N TYR A 137 14.77 12.93 10.25
CA TYR A 137 13.57 13.56 10.79
C TYR A 137 13.46 15.02 10.34
N LEU A 138 14.51 15.81 10.52
CA LEU A 138 14.52 17.22 10.12
C LEU A 138 14.37 17.43 8.62
N ALA A 139 15.00 16.59 7.79
CA ALA A 139 14.87 16.63 6.34
C ALA A 139 13.44 16.28 5.90
N SER A 140 12.83 15.27 6.52
CA SER A 140 11.46 14.84 6.21
C SER A 140 10.44 15.93 6.60
N VAL A 141 10.60 16.58 7.75
CA VAL A 141 9.74 17.70 8.18
C VAL A 141 9.85 18.87 7.21
N ARG A 142 11.06 19.24 6.77
CA ARG A 142 11.25 20.31 5.78
C ARG A 142 10.60 20.00 4.45
N SER A 143 10.83 18.81 3.90
CA SER A 143 10.22 18.41 2.62
C SER A 143 8.69 18.38 2.69
N PHE A 144 8.13 18.00 3.84
CA PHE A 144 6.68 18.02 4.03
C PHE A 144 6.13 19.44 4.12
N GLN A 145 6.84 20.35 4.82
CA GLN A 145 6.47 21.76 4.90
C GLN A 145 6.54 22.45 3.54
N GLU A 146 7.59 22.20 2.76
CA GLU A 146 7.74 22.75 1.41
C GLU A 146 6.64 22.23 0.46
N ALA A 147 6.31 20.94 0.52
CA ALA A 147 5.23 20.37 -0.27
C ALA A 147 3.85 20.93 0.11
N ASN A 148 3.61 21.17 1.40
CA ASN A 148 2.37 21.81 1.87
C ASN A 148 2.29 23.28 1.46
N ASN A 149 3.37 24.04 1.56
CA ASN A 149 3.37 25.44 1.15
C ASN A 149 3.06 25.56 -0.35
N ASN A 150 3.69 24.75 -1.21
CA ASN A 150 3.39 24.72 -2.64
C ASN A 150 1.93 24.33 -2.94
N TYR A 151 1.35 23.44 -2.15
CA TYR A 151 -0.06 23.03 -2.32
C TYR A 151 -1.04 24.16 -1.97
N PHE A 152 -0.74 24.98 -0.96
CA PHE A 152 -1.59 26.11 -0.60
C PHE A 152 -1.42 27.29 -1.58
N ASP A 153 -0.22 27.54 -2.08
CA ASP A 153 0.05 28.57 -3.09
C ASP A 153 -0.68 28.29 -4.42
N ASP A 154 -0.85 26.99 -4.80
CA ASP A 154 -1.59 26.55 -5.98
C ASP A 154 -3.13 26.70 -5.81
N LEU A 155 -3.62 26.79 -4.59
CA LEU A 155 -5.06 26.96 -4.30
C LEU A 155 -5.50 28.43 -4.25
N GLU A 156 -4.55 29.39 -4.15
CA GLU A 156 -4.81 30.83 -4.14
C GLU A 156 -4.71 31.49 -5.54
N GLN A 157 -4.39 30.72 -6.59
CA GLN A 157 -4.42 31.14 -7.99
C GLN A 157 -5.67 30.64 -8.71
#